data_546eea2a7c9552be4b2adb85aa9a3f60
#
_entry.id   546eea2a7c9552be4b2adb85aa9a3f60
#
_cell.length_a   1.000
_cell.length_b   1.000
_cell.length_c   1.000
_cell.angle_alpha   90.00
_cell.angle_beta   90.00
_cell.angle_gamma   90.00
#
_symmetry.space_group_name_H-M   'P 1'
#
loop_
_entity.id
_entity.type
_entity.pdbx_description
1 polymer ?
#
loop_
_entity_poly.entity_id
_entity_poly.type
_entity_poly.pdbx_seq_one_letter_code
_entity_poly.pdbx_strand_id
1 'polypeptide(L)'
;MKKNGLKKHKRNIGIITAFLVAIVLFNQVPADASVTDNIQNCVAAILGHVDDKLSGTFEKSSTNGKLNQMKTDVDAVNTSLDQLISPYMSSLTVWVNDSNTAYNGMQVSITDSKGKVKTAGYVARNGHYEADFGNILRGSYTISYPYIISGKTTNLSVSTTLSAGLNKKQVFGDLTQMSMSEIQQVCRDGAINEIAHVGDTISDGKYTYTIIGINQDKPSDASGNLLPQGSYGDVLTLMPMGAPVGMDNGSPVSINADATPYGKNYAYISIGINNGSWAATKVRIDTMPQYMAKLPTETQNVIGYVQKISGRGCGDSDYMHLSITGDKCFLLSEKEVFGEKAKYCDPREMDATFQYQYFAKYSPTNGSILSNNSWLRSPEYGTNDYFCWVIGNNTVYLKADLNNCTIYPAFCIY
;
A
#
# COMPACT_ATOMS: atom_id res chain seq x y z
N MET A 1 0.04 -47.26 57.81
CA MET A 1 -0.99 -46.44 57.13
C MET A 1 -0.55 -45.13 56.51
N LYS A 2 0.72 -44.67 56.62
CA LYS A 2 1.20 -43.38 56.05
C LYS A 2 1.68 -43.41 54.58
N LYS A 3 2.03 -44.60 54.03
CA LYS A 3 2.57 -44.71 52.66
C LYS A 3 1.54 -44.51 51.52
N ASN A 4 0.28 -44.83 51.73
CA ASN A 4 -0.75 -44.73 50.69
C ASN A 4 -1.29 -43.33 50.51
N GLY A 5 -1.26 -42.48 51.55
CA GLY A 5 -1.70 -41.07 51.44
C GLY A 5 -0.78 -40.21 50.58
N LEU A 6 0.54 -40.46 50.69
CA LEU A 6 1.53 -39.70 49.95
C LEU A 6 1.53 -40.03 48.45
N LYS A 7 1.31 -41.29 48.07
CA LYS A 7 1.15 -41.72 46.66
C LYS A 7 -0.10 -41.08 46.01
N LYS A 8 -1.20 -41.00 46.74
CA LYS A 8 -2.47 -40.42 46.25
C LYS A 8 -2.36 -38.92 46.07
N HIS A 9 -1.66 -38.20 46.96
CA HIS A 9 -1.47 -36.74 46.86
C HIS A 9 -0.58 -36.35 45.70
N LYS A 10 0.46 -37.11 45.36
CA LYS A 10 1.39 -36.86 44.27
C LYS A 10 0.79 -37.12 42.90
N ARG A 11 -0.01 -38.20 42.79
CA ARG A 11 -0.79 -38.46 41.57
C ARG A 11 -1.77 -37.34 41.27
N ASN A 12 -2.37 -36.74 42.29
CA ASN A 12 -3.29 -35.64 42.15
C ASN A 12 -2.58 -34.34 41.70
N ILE A 13 -1.34 -34.06 42.15
CA ILE A 13 -0.58 -32.85 41.73
C ILE A 13 -0.18 -32.98 40.26
N GLY A 14 0.35 -34.12 39.80
CA GLY A 14 0.69 -34.35 38.38
C GLY A 14 -0.53 -34.24 37.45
N ILE A 15 -1.65 -34.82 37.86
CA ILE A 15 -2.92 -34.72 37.11
C ILE A 15 -3.44 -33.30 37.08
N ILE A 16 -3.36 -32.52 38.17
CA ILE A 16 -3.80 -31.13 38.23
C ILE A 16 -2.93 -30.26 37.33
N THR A 17 -1.61 -30.44 37.32
CA THR A 17 -0.69 -29.68 36.48
C THR A 17 -0.94 -29.99 34.99
N ALA A 18 -1.10 -31.27 34.62
CA ALA A 18 -1.41 -31.65 33.25
C ALA A 18 -2.80 -31.19 32.81
N PHE A 19 -3.78 -31.14 33.69
CA PHE A 19 -5.12 -30.64 33.42
C PHE A 19 -5.13 -29.11 33.23
N LEU A 20 -4.35 -28.37 34.03
CA LEU A 20 -4.15 -26.95 33.88
C LEU A 20 -3.46 -26.58 32.54
N VAL A 21 -2.43 -27.33 32.17
CA VAL A 21 -1.74 -27.19 30.87
C VAL A 21 -2.71 -27.50 29.72
N ALA A 22 -3.49 -28.57 29.82
CA ALA A 22 -4.51 -28.88 28.81
C ALA A 22 -5.58 -27.80 28.68
N ILE A 23 -6.09 -27.27 29.80
CA ILE A 23 -7.10 -26.18 29.78
C ILE A 23 -6.51 -24.92 29.15
N VAL A 24 -5.28 -24.55 29.43
CA VAL A 24 -4.62 -23.39 28.82
C VAL A 24 -4.45 -23.57 27.32
N LEU A 25 -4.05 -24.78 26.88
CA LEU A 25 -3.90 -25.09 25.46
C LEU A 25 -5.26 -25.12 24.73
N PHE A 26 -6.28 -25.77 25.29
CA PHE A 26 -7.62 -25.83 24.71
C PHE A 26 -8.29 -24.46 24.54
N ASN A 27 -8.02 -23.52 25.43
CA ASN A 27 -8.58 -22.16 25.34
C ASN A 27 -7.84 -21.24 24.36
N GLN A 28 -6.71 -21.68 23.80
CA GLN A 28 -5.86 -20.83 22.94
C GLN A 28 -5.76 -21.30 21.47
N VAL A 29 -6.30 -22.47 21.11
CA VAL A 29 -6.19 -23.01 19.75
C VAL A 29 -7.44 -22.69 18.92
N PRO A 30 -7.28 -22.25 17.66
CA PRO A 30 -8.39 -22.16 16.70
C PRO A 30 -9.09 -23.49 16.51
N ALA A 31 -10.39 -23.48 16.23
CA ALA A 31 -11.24 -24.68 16.08
C ALA A 31 -10.96 -25.49 14.80
N ASP A 32 -9.71 -25.79 14.50
CA ASP A 32 -9.33 -26.71 13.44
C ASP A 32 -9.22 -28.11 14.05
N ALA A 33 -10.04 -29.05 13.55
CA ALA A 33 -10.15 -30.42 14.08
C ALA A 33 -8.78 -31.14 14.09
N SER A 34 -7.93 -30.92 13.09
CA SER A 34 -6.60 -31.54 13.00
C SER A 34 -5.64 -31.08 14.09
N VAL A 35 -5.77 -29.82 14.51
CA VAL A 35 -4.98 -29.23 15.60
C VAL A 35 -5.46 -29.73 16.95
N THR A 36 -6.77 -29.89 17.13
CA THR A 36 -7.38 -30.43 18.36
C THR A 36 -6.95 -31.87 18.61
N ASP A 37 -6.95 -32.74 17.59
CA ASP A 37 -6.51 -34.11 17.68
C ASP A 37 -5.02 -34.23 18.01
N ASN A 38 -4.17 -33.40 17.39
CA ASN A 38 -2.74 -33.37 17.70
C ASN A 38 -2.47 -32.93 19.14
N ILE A 39 -3.20 -31.94 19.67
CA ILE A 39 -3.09 -31.47 21.04
C ILE A 39 -3.56 -32.59 22.03
N GLN A 40 -4.66 -33.26 21.73
CA GLN A 40 -5.12 -34.38 22.57
C GLN A 40 -4.08 -35.50 22.65
N ASN A 41 -3.47 -35.87 21.51
CA ASN A 41 -2.42 -36.87 21.46
C ASN A 41 -1.16 -36.44 22.23
N CYS A 42 -0.78 -35.17 22.15
CA CYS A 42 0.34 -34.62 22.89
C CYS A 42 0.07 -34.54 24.38
N VAL A 43 -1.12 -34.17 24.82
CA VAL A 43 -1.53 -34.18 26.24
C VAL A 43 -1.52 -35.60 26.79
N ALA A 44 -2.00 -36.59 26.02
CA ALA A 44 -1.95 -38.01 26.42
C ALA A 44 -0.50 -38.51 26.56
N ALA A 45 0.41 -38.15 25.65
CA ALA A 45 1.82 -38.52 25.73
C ALA A 45 2.52 -37.87 26.93
N ILE A 46 2.24 -36.60 27.23
CA ILE A 46 2.77 -35.90 28.43
C ILE A 46 2.27 -36.57 29.71
N LEU A 47 0.96 -36.88 29.77
CA LEU A 47 0.37 -37.55 30.93
C LEU A 47 1.00 -38.95 31.17
N GLY A 48 1.21 -39.71 30.09
CA GLY A 48 1.89 -41.00 30.17
C GLY A 48 3.33 -40.89 30.68
N HIS A 49 4.09 -39.92 30.15
CA HIS A 49 5.48 -39.69 30.56
C HIS A 49 5.61 -39.18 32.00
N VAL A 50 4.69 -38.35 32.48
CA VAL A 50 4.64 -37.90 33.88
C VAL A 50 4.27 -39.05 34.81
N ASP A 51 3.35 -39.95 34.44
CA ASP A 51 2.93 -41.07 35.24
C ASP A 51 4.07 -42.14 35.36
N ASP A 52 4.78 -42.43 34.27
CA ASP A 52 5.94 -43.33 34.22
C ASP A 52 7.10 -42.80 35.07
N LYS A 53 7.41 -41.53 34.98
CA LYS A 53 8.47 -40.88 35.76
C LYS A 53 8.15 -40.79 37.25
N LEU A 54 6.91 -40.47 37.60
CA LEU A 54 6.46 -40.39 38.99
C LEU A 54 6.41 -41.79 39.67
N SER A 55 6.14 -42.87 38.93
CA SER A 55 6.09 -44.23 39.48
C SER A 55 7.47 -44.84 39.72
N GLY A 56 8.51 -44.46 38.92
CA GLY A 56 9.85 -45.06 38.98
C GLY A 56 10.83 -44.49 40.01
N THR A 57 10.65 -43.27 40.51
CA THR A 57 11.72 -42.47 41.15
C THR A 57 11.63 -42.37 42.69
N PHE A 58 10.64 -42.97 43.33
CA PHE A 58 10.35 -42.67 44.73
C PHE A 58 10.94 -43.61 45.78
N GLU A 59 11.74 -44.60 45.42
CA GLU A 59 12.18 -45.62 46.41
C GLU A 59 13.53 -45.34 47.06
N LYS A 60 14.41 -44.44 46.61
CA LYS A 60 15.83 -44.43 47.07
C LYS A 60 16.54 -43.12 47.38
N SER A 61 15.90 -41.98 47.55
CA SER A 61 16.69 -40.72 47.72
C SER A 61 16.27 -39.84 48.89
N SER A 62 17.26 -39.08 49.41
CA SER A 62 17.07 -38.02 50.40
C SER A 62 16.09 -36.93 49.90
N THR A 63 15.53 -36.13 50.81
CA THR A 63 14.57 -35.07 50.46
C THR A 63 15.11 -34.09 49.40
N ASN A 64 16.41 -33.76 49.46
CA ASN A 64 17.07 -32.88 48.47
C ASN A 64 17.24 -33.56 47.11
N GLY A 65 17.58 -34.86 47.08
CA GLY A 65 17.64 -35.61 45.83
C GLY A 65 16.28 -35.71 45.12
N LYS A 66 15.19 -35.84 45.91
CA LYS A 66 13.83 -35.85 45.36
C LYS A 66 13.42 -34.48 44.78
N LEU A 67 13.83 -33.38 45.44
CA LEU A 67 13.54 -32.03 44.96
C LEU A 67 14.30 -31.72 43.65
N ASN A 68 15.57 -32.13 43.58
CA ASN A 68 16.37 -31.94 42.36
C ASN A 68 15.82 -32.80 41.21
N GLN A 69 15.38 -34.04 41.45
CA GLN A 69 14.76 -34.85 40.42
C GLN A 69 13.43 -34.26 39.93
N MET A 70 12.58 -33.75 40.84
CA MET A 70 11.34 -33.07 40.48
C MET A 70 11.62 -31.82 39.62
N LYS A 71 12.66 -31.04 39.92
CA LYS A 71 13.07 -29.89 39.10
C LYS A 71 13.47 -30.35 37.70
N THR A 72 14.32 -31.37 37.58
CA THR A 72 14.73 -31.95 36.30
C THR A 72 13.53 -32.46 35.49
N ASP A 73 12.56 -33.10 36.12
CA ASP A 73 11.36 -33.60 35.45
C ASP A 73 10.45 -32.48 35.00
N VAL A 74 10.32 -31.41 35.78
CA VAL A 74 9.59 -30.17 35.39
C VAL A 74 10.29 -29.50 34.23
N ASP A 75 11.61 -29.36 34.24
CA ASP A 75 12.38 -28.74 33.15
C ASP A 75 12.25 -29.57 31.86
N ALA A 76 12.24 -30.90 31.93
CA ALA A 76 12.02 -31.78 30.78
C ALA A 76 10.60 -31.64 30.20
N VAL A 77 9.58 -31.54 31.06
CA VAL A 77 8.19 -31.29 30.64
C VAL A 77 8.07 -29.90 29.96
N ASN A 78 8.67 -28.88 30.51
CA ASN A 78 8.69 -27.56 29.93
C ASN A 78 9.37 -27.56 28.56
N THR A 79 10.52 -28.21 28.41
CA THR A 79 11.23 -28.37 27.14
C THR A 79 10.35 -29.09 26.09
N SER A 80 9.69 -30.17 26.49
CA SER A 80 8.78 -30.91 25.60
C SER A 80 7.57 -30.06 25.20
N LEU A 81 7.03 -29.28 26.12
CA LEU A 81 5.93 -28.35 25.87
C LEU A 81 6.34 -27.24 24.90
N ASP A 82 7.53 -26.65 25.08
CA ASP A 82 8.07 -25.65 24.18
C ASP A 82 8.27 -26.21 22.75
N GLN A 83 8.76 -27.44 22.62
CA GLN A 83 8.89 -28.10 21.32
C GLN A 83 7.53 -28.32 20.63
N LEU A 84 6.49 -28.65 21.39
CA LEU A 84 5.14 -28.88 20.90
C LEU A 84 4.45 -27.57 20.49
N ILE A 85 4.67 -26.50 21.24
CA ILE A 85 4.01 -25.19 20.99
C ILE A 85 4.76 -24.41 19.94
N SER A 86 6.09 -24.52 19.84
CA SER A 86 6.94 -23.78 18.92
C SER A 86 6.44 -23.74 17.47
N PRO A 87 5.95 -24.84 16.85
CA PRO A 87 5.40 -24.80 15.50
C PRO A 87 4.17 -23.91 15.34
N TYR A 88 3.47 -23.62 16.45
CA TYR A 88 2.26 -22.79 16.47
C TYR A 88 2.53 -21.36 16.97
N MET A 89 3.77 -21.10 17.37
CA MET A 89 4.16 -19.78 17.86
C MET A 89 4.63 -18.89 16.73
N SER A 90 4.44 -17.62 16.92
CA SER A 90 4.88 -16.53 16.09
C SER A 90 5.36 -15.40 16.97
N SER A 91 6.12 -14.47 16.45
CA SER A 91 6.30 -13.17 17.10
C SER A 91 5.71 -12.09 16.23
N LEU A 92 5.27 -11.00 16.84
CA LEU A 92 4.79 -9.83 16.13
C LEU A 92 5.44 -8.57 16.70
N THR A 93 6.05 -7.81 15.81
CA THR A 93 6.47 -6.43 16.06
C THR A 93 5.63 -5.51 15.18
N VAL A 94 4.86 -4.62 15.80
CA VAL A 94 4.12 -3.55 15.11
C VAL A 94 4.97 -2.29 15.16
N TRP A 95 5.17 -1.64 14.04
CA TRP A 95 6.02 -0.46 13.98
C TRP A 95 5.43 0.66 13.13
N VAL A 96 5.79 1.90 13.49
CA VAL A 96 5.43 3.11 12.76
C VAL A 96 6.73 3.82 12.35
N ASN A 97 6.83 4.16 11.06
CA ASN A 97 7.97 4.87 10.52
C ASN A 97 7.80 6.38 10.75
N ASP A 98 8.04 6.82 11.98
CA ASP A 98 7.92 8.21 12.38
C ASP A 98 8.95 8.50 13.50
N SER A 99 9.53 9.67 13.51
CA SER A 99 10.47 10.12 14.53
C SER A 99 9.82 10.96 15.65
N ASN A 100 8.51 11.16 15.62
CA ASN A 100 7.80 11.97 16.60
C ASN A 100 7.84 11.33 18.00
N THR A 101 8.50 12.00 18.94
CA THR A 101 8.71 11.50 20.31
C THR A 101 7.40 11.24 21.08
N ALA A 102 6.28 11.79 20.65
CA ALA A 102 4.98 11.55 21.26
C ALA A 102 4.52 10.10 21.16
N TYR A 103 5.04 9.31 20.21
CA TYR A 103 4.71 7.86 20.13
C TYR A 103 5.23 7.07 21.33
N ASN A 104 6.29 7.53 22.01
CA ASN A 104 6.93 6.77 23.07
C ASN A 104 5.95 6.43 24.21
N GLY A 105 5.75 5.15 24.47
CA GLY A 105 4.84 4.65 25.50
C GLY A 105 3.36 4.55 25.09
N MET A 106 2.97 5.04 23.91
CA MET A 106 1.60 4.85 23.40
C MET A 106 1.31 3.35 23.24
N GLN A 107 0.11 2.93 23.61
CA GLN A 107 -0.26 1.51 23.65
C GLN A 107 -0.83 1.05 22.31
N VAL A 108 -0.25 -0.02 21.80
CA VAL A 108 -0.77 -0.82 20.69
C VAL A 108 -1.44 -2.05 21.28
N SER A 109 -2.57 -2.46 20.75
CA SER A 109 -3.26 -3.69 21.16
C SER A 109 -3.46 -4.63 19.97
N ILE A 110 -3.42 -5.93 20.25
CA ILE A 110 -3.81 -6.96 19.31
C ILE A 110 -4.97 -7.76 19.90
N THR A 111 -5.96 -8.05 19.08
CA THR A 111 -7.15 -8.82 19.46
C THR A 111 -7.24 -10.04 18.57
N ASP A 112 -7.30 -11.24 19.16
CA ASP A 112 -7.47 -12.49 18.41
C ASP A 112 -8.95 -12.69 18.00
N SER A 113 -9.21 -13.75 17.22
CA SER A 113 -10.55 -14.13 16.76
C SER A 113 -11.52 -14.49 17.88
N LYS A 114 -11.04 -14.73 19.11
CA LYS A 114 -11.82 -15.03 20.30
C LYS A 114 -12.04 -13.79 21.18
N GLY A 115 -11.56 -12.61 20.75
CA GLY A 115 -11.68 -11.36 21.51
C GLY A 115 -10.65 -11.19 22.62
N LYS A 116 -9.62 -12.05 22.71
CA LYS A 116 -8.55 -11.90 23.70
C LYS A 116 -7.60 -10.77 23.26
N VAL A 117 -7.35 -9.83 24.15
CA VAL A 117 -6.50 -8.67 23.91
C VAL A 117 -5.15 -8.81 24.58
N LYS A 118 -4.08 -8.44 23.87
CA LYS A 118 -2.73 -8.23 24.40
C LYS A 118 -2.27 -6.82 24.00
N THR A 119 -1.53 -6.13 24.88
CA THR A 119 -1.02 -4.79 24.65
C THR A 119 0.49 -4.72 24.73
N ALA A 120 1.09 -3.79 23.99
CA ALA A 120 2.51 -3.44 24.06
C ALA A 120 2.65 -1.94 23.81
N GLY A 121 3.60 -1.29 24.50
CA GLY A 121 3.90 0.13 24.28
C GLY A 121 4.91 0.32 23.16
N TYR A 122 4.77 1.41 22.41
CA TYR A 122 5.79 1.84 21.46
C TYR A 122 7.08 2.25 22.17
N VAL A 123 8.20 1.75 21.66
CA VAL A 123 9.56 2.08 22.14
C VAL A 123 10.39 2.56 20.94
N ALA A 124 11.16 3.63 21.12
CA ALA A 124 12.02 4.17 20.07
C ALA A 124 13.11 3.16 19.65
N ARG A 125 13.28 2.98 18.33
CA ARG A 125 14.26 2.10 17.70
C ARG A 125 14.77 2.73 16.42
N ASN A 126 16.04 3.15 16.37
CA ASN A 126 16.72 3.60 15.14
C ASN A 126 15.90 4.56 14.24
N GLY A 127 15.22 5.55 14.82
CA GLY A 127 14.46 6.56 14.09
C GLY A 127 13.00 6.22 13.81
N HIS A 128 12.49 5.11 14.34
CA HIS A 128 11.08 4.72 14.29
C HIS A 128 10.63 4.19 15.67
N TYR A 129 9.35 3.82 15.80
CA TYR A 129 8.80 3.25 17.03
C TYR A 129 8.28 1.84 16.81
N GLU A 130 8.61 0.93 17.73
CA GLU A 130 8.20 -0.48 17.70
C GLU A 130 7.42 -0.85 18.96
N ALA A 131 6.32 -1.59 18.81
CA ALA A 131 5.61 -2.29 19.87
C ALA A 131 5.82 -3.80 19.67
N ASP A 132 6.56 -4.41 20.58
CA ASP A 132 6.90 -5.84 20.50
C ASP A 132 5.96 -6.66 21.37
N PHE A 133 5.23 -7.57 20.73
CA PHE A 133 4.30 -8.47 21.40
C PHE A 133 4.97 -9.80 21.83
N GLY A 134 6.22 -10.01 21.43
CA GLY A 134 6.93 -11.26 21.72
C GLY A 134 6.20 -12.48 21.14
N ASN A 135 6.29 -13.59 21.83
CA ASN A 135 5.66 -14.83 21.38
C ASN A 135 4.14 -14.80 21.54
N ILE A 136 3.43 -15.06 20.45
CA ILE A 136 1.98 -15.19 20.36
C ILE A 136 1.61 -16.35 19.44
N LEU A 137 0.39 -16.84 19.51
CA LEU A 137 -0.08 -17.91 18.62
C LEU A 137 -0.22 -17.39 17.18
N ARG A 138 -0.03 -18.28 16.21
CA ARG A 138 -0.37 -18.00 14.81
C ARG A 138 -1.88 -17.83 14.67
N GLY A 139 -2.30 -17.02 13.70
CA GLY A 139 -3.70 -16.80 13.40
C GLY A 139 -3.98 -15.37 12.98
N SER A 140 -5.25 -15.08 12.82
CA SER A 140 -5.71 -13.74 12.45
C SER A 140 -5.90 -12.87 13.69
N TYR A 141 -5.43 -11.64 13.58
CA TYR A 141 -5.50 -10.62 14.62
C TYR A 141 -5.99 -9.30 14.04
N THR A 142 -6.71 -8.53 14.87
CA THR A 142 -6.91 -7.11 14.65
C THR A 142 -5.89 -6.36 15.49
N ILE A 143 -5.06 -5.53 14.85
CA ILE A 143 -4.12 -4.62 15.50
C ILE A 143 -4.84 -3.28 15.64
N SER A 144 -4.95 -2.75 16.87
CA SER A 144 -5.43 -1.39 17.13
C SER A 144 -4.27 -0.55 17.66
N TYR A 145 -4.03 0.58 17.03
CA TYR A 145 -2.83 1.39 17.28
C TYR A 145 -3.13 2.89 17.22
N PRO A 146 -2.44 3.70 18.02
CA PRO A 146 -2.45 5.15 17.87
C PRO A 146 -1.58 5.56 16.68
N TYR A 147 -2.07 6.50 15.90
CA TYR A 147 -1.31 7.15 14.84
C TYR A 147 -1.47 8.67 14.95
N ILE A 148 -0.37 9.41 14.72
CA ILE A 148 -0.36 10.87 14.81
C ILE A 148 -0.46 11.44 13.40
N ILE A 149 -1.56 12.13 13.11
CA ILE A 149 -1.80 12.80 11.83
C ILE A 149 -1.97 14.29 12.11
N SER A 150 -1.18 15.13 11.47
CA SER A 150 -1.25 16.60 11.65
C SER A 150 -1.24 17.01 13.14
N GLY A 151 -0.44 16.34 13.95
CA GLY A 151 -0.30 16.59 15.39
C GLY A 151 -1.45 16.07 16.26
N LYS A 152 -2.44 15.37 15.71
CA LYS A 152 -3.55 14.74 16.46
C LYS A 152 -3.36 13.23 16.51
N THR A 153 -3.55 12.65 17.70
CA THR A 153 -3.57 11.19 17.86
C THR A 153 -4.93 10.64 17.46
N THR A 154 -4.95 9.71 16.52
CA THR A 154 -6.13 8.95 16.07
C THR A 154 -5.89 7.48 16.33
N ASN A 155 -6.88 6.75 16.83
CA ASN A 155 -6.79 5.30 16.98
C ASN A 155 -7.31 4.63 15.71
N LEU A 156 -6.45 3.83 15.09
CA LEU A 156 -6.73 3.10 13.87
C LEU A 156 -6.67 1.59 14.14
N SER A 157 -7.15 0.81 13.19
CA SER A 157 -7.04 -0.65 13.27
C SER A 157 -6.83 -1.28 11.90
N VAL A 158 -6.07 -2.38 11.88
CA VAL A 158 -5.80 -3.18 10.70
C VAL A 158 -5.84 -4.66 11.04
N SER A 159 -6.34 -5.48 10.12
CA SER A 159 -6.30 -6.93 10.26
C SER A 159 -5.00 -7.48 9.72
N THR A 160 -4.47 -8.51 10.37
CA THR A 160 -3.28 -9.23 9.93
C THR A 160 -3.40 -10.71 10.22
N THR A 161 -2.71 -11.54 9.45
CA THR A 161 -2.59 -12.99 9.71
C THR A 161 -1.12 -13.33 9.91
N LEU A 162 -0.82 -13.92 11.05
CA LEU A 162 0.54 -14.25 11.42
C LEU A 162 0.92 -15.65 10.94
N SER A 163 2.02 -15.75 10.22
CA SER A 163 2.69 -16.99 9.89
C SER A 163 3.66 -17.43 10.99
N ALA A 164 4.27 -18.60 10.84
CA ALA A 164 5.32 -19.05 11.76
C ALA A 164 6.54 -18.11 11.70
N GLY A 165 7.17 -17.88 12.85
CA GLY A 165 8.41 -17.11 12.96
C GLY A 165 8.20 -15.62 13.24
N LEU A 166 9.13 -14.80 12.78
CA LEU A 166 9.13 -13.35 13.01
C LEU A 166 8.18 -12.66 12.02
N ASN A 167 7.22 -11.91 12.53
CA ASN A 167 6.35 -11.05 11.73
C ASN A 167 6.59 -9.61 12.13
N LYS A 168 6.79 -8.74 11.12
CA LYS A 168 6.84 -7.30 11.29
C LYS A 168 5.70 -6.68 10.51
N LYS A 169 4.92 -5.83 11.17
CA LYS A 169 3.81 -5.10 10.54
C LYS A 169 4.02 -3.61 10.70
N GLN A 170 4.26 -2.92 9.60
CA GLN A 170 4.21 -1.47 9.56
C GLN A 170 2.74 -1.04 9.62
N VAL A 171 2.48 0.04 10.34
CA VAL A 171 1.15 0.64 10.45
C VAL A 171 1.19 2.09 9.97
N PHE A 172 0.10 2.54 9.39
CA PHE A 172 -0.01 3.80 8.68
C PHE A 172 -1.24 4.58 9.12
N GLY A 173 -1.24 5.88 8.81
CA GLY A 173 -2.40 6.74 8.96
C GLY A 173 -3.53 6.41 7.98
N ASP A 174 -4.66 7.09 8.17
CA ASP A 174 -5.75 7.09 7.19
C ASP A 174 -5.34 7.98 6.01
N LEU A 175 -5.33 7.40 4.81
CA LEU A 175 -4.94 8.08 3.56
C LEU A 175 -5.69 9.41 3.36
N THR A 176 -6.97 9.46 3.74
CA THR A 176 -7.82 10.66 3.55
C THR A 176 -7.48 11.81 4.50
N GLN A 177 -6.70 11.54 5.54
CA GLN A 177 -6.29 12.51 6.55
C GLN A 177 -4.79 12.84 6.47
N MET A 178 -4.05 12.14 5.62
CA MET A 178 -2.61 12.35 5.45
C MET A 178 -2.34 13.59 4.60
N SER A 179 -1.29 14.31 4.94
CA SER A 179 -0.70 15.33 4.06
C SER A 179 0.00 14.69 2.85
N MET A 180 0.26 15.48 1.83
CA MET A 180 0.96 14.99 0.64
C MET A 180 2.38 14.49 0.94
N SER A 181 3.05 15.09 1.92
CA SER A 181 4.38 14.66 2.38
C SER A 181 4.34 13.32 3.12
N GLU A 182 3.30 13.09 3.94
CA GLU A 182 3.09 11.79 4.60
C GLU A 182 2.78 10.69 3.58
N ILE A 183 1.96 10.98 2.57
CA ILE A 183 1.67 10.05 1.46
C ILE A 183 2.97 9.73 0.69
N GLN A 184 3.81 10.73 0.40
CA GLN A 184 5.10 10.50 -0.24
C GLN A 184 6.00 9.58 0.62
N GLN A 185 6.00 9.77 1.94
CA GLN A 185 6.79 8.89 2.81
C GLN A 185 6.31 7.44 2.74
N VAL A 186 4.99 7.21 2.72
CA VAL A 186 4.43 5.85 2.54
C VAL A 186 4.82 5.26 1.17
N CYS A 187 4.82 6.07 0.11
CA CYS A 187 5.34 5.63 -1.19
C CYS A 187 6.82 5.23 -1.11
N ARG A 188 7.67 6.06 -0.50
CA ARG A 188 9.10 5.76 -0.31
C ARG A 188 9.36 4.50 0.48
N ASP A 189 8.51 4.21 1.46
CA ASP A 189 8.58 3.00 2.28
C ASP A 189 8.11 1.74 1.51
N GLY A 190 7.60 1.88 0.29
CA GLY A 190 7.09 0.78 -0.53
C GLY A 190 5.80 0.17 0.01
N ALA A 191 4.97 0.97 0.66
CA ALA A 191 3.83 0.51 1.44
C ALA A 191 2.48 1.11 1.01
N ILE A 192 2.44 1.85 -0.10
CA ILE A 192 1.21 2.54 -0.54
C ILE A 192 0.07 1.55 -0.83
N ASN A 193 0.39 0.35 -1.32
CA ASN A 193 -0.60 -0.71 -1.59
C ASN A 193 -1.31 -1.23 -0.34
N GLU A 194 -0.78 -0.94 0.86
CA GLU A 194 -1.42 -1.37 2.11
C GLU A 194 -2.56 -0.44 2.55
N ILE A 195 -2.55 0.81 2.09
CA ILE A 195 -3.50 1.84 2.55
C ILE A 195 -4.28 2.51 1.42
N ALA A 196 -3.86 2.34 0.16
CA ALA A 196 -4.44 3.01 -1.00
C ALA A 196 -4.99 2.01 -2.01
N HIS A 197 -6.15 2.35 -2.59
CA HIS A 197 -6.76 1.61 -3.67
C HIS A 197 -7.05 2.53 -4.86
N VAL A 198 -7.03 1.96 -6.04
CA VAL A 198 -7.44 2.68 -7.24
C VAL A 198 -8.91 3.09 -7.16
N GLY A 199 -9.16 4.38 -7.32
CA GLY A 199 -10.47 5.01 -7.15
C GLY A 199 -10.64 5.74 -5.80
N ASP A 200 -9.75 5.52 -4.84
CA ASP A 200 -9.72 6.31 -3.61
C ASP A 200 -9.38 7.78 -3.92
N THR A 201 -9.78 8.66 -3.02
CA THR A 201 -9.53 10.09 -3.16
C THR A 201 -8.66 10.60 -2.02
N ILE A 202 -7.78 11.54 -2.36
CA ILE A 202 -6.96 12.28 -1.40
C ILE A 202 -7.11 13.78 -1.63
N SER A 203 -6.82 14.59 -0.62
CA SER A 203 -6.92 16.04 -0.71
C SER A 203 -5.65 16.71 -0.20
N ASP A 204 -5.22 17.76 -0.89
CA ASP A 204 -4.14 18.63 -0.42
C ASP A 204 -4.66 19.87 0.35
N GLY A 205 -5.93 19.85 0.72
CA GLY A 205 -6.62 20.95 1.39
C GLY A 205 -7.20 21.99 0.43
N LYS A 206 -6.75 22.02 -0.84
CA LYS A 206 -7.24 22.91 -1.89
C LYS A 206 -7.95 22.15 -3.01
N TYR A 207 -7.40 21.03 -3.40
CA TYR A 207 -7.92 20.17 -4.46
C TYR A 207 -8.11 18.74 -3.96
N THR A 208 -9.02 18.01 -4.61
CA THR A 208 -9.21 16.58 -4.41
C THR A 208 -8.75 15.83 -5.64
N TYR A 209 -8.04 14.74 -5.45
CA TYR A 209 -7.46 13.90 -6.50
C TYR A 209 -7.97 12.48 -6.38
N THR A 210 -8.16 11.83 -7.51
CA THR A 210 -8.46 10.39 -7.58
C THR A 210 -7.17 9.63 -7.87
N ILE A 211 -6.95 8.52 -7.19
CA ILE A 211 -5.89 7.57 -7.48
C ILE A 211 -6.28 6.80 -8.75
N ILE A 212 -5.54 7.01 -9.85
CA ILE A 212 -5.81 6.35 -11.13
C ILE A 212 -4.91 5.14 -11.38
N GLY A 213 -3.75 5.08 -10.73
CA GLY A 213 -2.80 3.99 -10.85
C GLY A 213 -1.87 3.88 -9.66
N ILE A 214 -1.48 2.66 -9.33
CA ILE A 214 -0.48 2.35 -8.31
C ILE A 214 0.58 1.48 -8.98
N ASN A 215 1.86 1.90 -8.89
CA ASN A 215 3.03 1.21 -9.47
C ASN A 215 2.96 0.96 -10.98
N GLN A 216 2.26 1.83 -11.73
CA GLN A 216 2.17 1.73 -13.19
C GLN A 216 3.14 2.66 -13.91
N ASP A 217 3.36 3.86 -13.38
CA ASP A 217 4.31 4.81 -13.94
C ASP A 217 5.75 4.50 -13.53
N LYS A 218 6.69 4.89 -14.37
CA LYS A 218 8.13 4.66 -14.17
C LYS A 218 8.82 5.99 -13.85
N PRO A 219 9.34 6.16 -12.62
CA PRO A 219 10.15 7.31 -12.25
C PRO A 219 11.31 7.56 -13.20
N SER A 220 11.55 8.83 -13.51
CA SER A 220 12.58 9.25 -14.46
C SER A 220 13.25 10.56 -14.03
N ASP A 221 14.28 10.95 -14.76
CA ASP A 221 14.78 12.32 -14.76
C ASP A 221 13.93 13.23 -15.66
N ALA A 222 14.28 14.52 -15.72
CA ALA A 222 13.59 15.51 -16.55
C ALA A 222 13.73 15.24 -18.07
N SER A 223 14.67 14.42 -18.47
CA SER A 223 14.88 14.00 -19.88
C SER A 223 14.13 12.72 -20.24
N GLY A 224 13.48 12.08 -19.26
CA GLY A 224 12.78 10.81 -19.44
C GLY A 224 13.65 9.57 -19.30
N ASN A 225 14.91 9.70 -18.86
CA ASN A 225 15.74 8.53 -18.52
C ASN A 225 15.23 7.93 -17.21
N LEU A 226 15.03 6.62 -17.21
CA LEU A 226 14.52 5.92 -16.03
C LEU A 226 15.47 6.03 -14.84
N LEU A 227 14.93 6.26 -13.66
CA LEU A 227 15.70 6.16 -12.43
C LEU A 227 16.09 4.69 -12.15
N PRO A 228 17.23 4.47 -11.49
CA PRO A 228 17.64 3.12 -11.10
C PRO A 228 16.57 2.44 -10.23
N GLN A 229 16.32 1.17 -10.49
CA GLN A 229 15.45 0.36 -9.65
C GLN A 229 15.98 0.32 -8.21
N GLY A 230 15.10 0.55 -7.22
CA GLY A 230 15.47 0.63 -5.80
C GLY A 230 15.87 2.03 -5.33
N SER A 231 15.95 3.04 -6.21
CA SER A 231 16.13 4.45 -5.81
C SER A 231 14.81 5.14 -5.41
N TYR A 232 13.70 4.47 -5.59
CA TYR A 232 12.35 4.91 -5.23
C TYR A 232 11.56 3.70 -4.70
N GLY A 233 10.49 3.97 -3.95
CA GLY A 233 9.56 2.94 -3.48
C GLY A 233 8.39 2.75 -4.43
N ASP A 234 7.17 2.82 -3.90
CA ASP A 234 5.95 2.77 -4.69
C ASP A 234 5.68 4.09 -5.42
N VAL A 235 4.89 4.03 -6.49
CA VAL A 235 4.49 5.18 -7.30
C VAL A 235 2.98 5.32 -7.30
N LEU A 236 2.49 6.46 -6.86
CA LEU A 236 1.07 6.79 -6.82
C LEU A 236 0.74 7.80 -7.91
N THR A 237 -0.16 7.45 -8.84
CA THR A 237 -0.59 8.35 -9.91
C THR A 237 -1.94 8.96 -9.58
N LEU A 238 -1.98 10.28 -9.60
CA LEU A 238 -3.11 11.10 -9.18
C LEU A 238 -3.64 11.95 -10.32
N MET A 239 -4.96 12.17 -10.31
CA MET A 239 -5.65 13.03 -11.26
C MET A 239 -6.73 13.84 -10.53
N PRO A 240 -6.89 15.15 -10.80
CA PRO A 240 -7.89 15.97 -10.15
C PRO A 240 -9.32 15.48 -10.44
N MET A 241 -10.17 15.49 -9.42
CA MET A 241 -11.58 15.17 -9.58
C MET A 241 -12.35 16.35 -10.17
N GLY A 242 -12.90 16.15 -11.38
CA GLY A 242 -13.91 17.05 -11.96
C GLY A 242 -13.47 18.46 -12.27
N ALA A 243 -12.19 18.74 -12.18
CA ALA A 243 -11.67 20.09 -12.28
C ALA A 243 -10.53 20.18 -13.29
N PRO A 244 -10.80 20.68 -14.49
CA PRO A 244 -9.74 20.99 -15.44
C PRO A 244 -8.83 22.11 -14.91
N VAL A 245 -7.63 22.14 -15.45
CA VAL A 245 -6.64 23.21 -15.19
C VAL A 245 -7.23 24.58 -15.45
N GLY A 246 -6.99 25.48 -14.54
CA GLY A 246 -7.45 26.86 -14.65
C GLY A 246 -8.67 27.17 -13.81
N MET A 247 -8.92 26.38 -12.77
CA MET A 247 -10.01 26.69 -11.84
C MET A 247 -9.69 27.87 -10.95
N ASP A 248 -10.45 28.91 -11.12
CA ASP A 248 -10.76 29.85 -10.05
C ASP A 248 -12.11 29.43 -9.47
N ASN A 249 -12.18 29.22 -8.17
CA ASN A 249 -13.42 28.96 -7.42
C ASN A 249 -14.20 27.67 -7.80
N GLY A 250 -13.54 26.61 -8.23
CA GLY A 250 -14.20 25.32 -8.48
C GLY A 250 -14.91 25.19 -9.82
N SER A 251 -14.82 26.17 -10.70
CA SER A 251 -15.39 26.07 -12.06
C SER A 251 -14.30 25.73 -13.08
N PRO A 252 -14.57 24.79 -14.02
CA PRO A 252 -13.63 24.48 -15.08
C PRO A 252 -13.43 25.74 -15.95
N VAL A 253 -12.19 26.22 -16.01
CA VAL A 253 -11.81 27.25 -16.98
C VAL A 253 -11.33 26.53 -18.22
N SER A 254 -12.03 26.72 -19.33
CA SER A 254 -11.53 26.29 -20.63
C SER A 254 -10.14 26.90 -20.84
N ILE A 255 -9.19 26.11 -21.34
CA ILE A 255 -7.87 26.63 -21.74
C ILE A 255 -7.96 27.80 -22.69
N ASN A 256 -9.10 27.96 -23.33
CA ASN A 256 -9.43 29.03 -24.26
C ASN A 256 -9.85 30.35 -23.62
N ALA A 257 -10.13 30.40 -22.35
CA ALA A 257 -10.59 31.64 -21.70
C ALA A 257 -9.51 32.71 -21.67
N ASP A 258 -8.24 32.34 -21.75
CA ASP A 258 -7.10 33.25 -21.83
C ASP A 258 -6.44 33.17 -23.22
N ALA A 259 -7.13 33.66 -24.23
CA ALA A 259 -6.61 33.73 -25.58
C ALA A 259 -5.42 34.70 -25.75
N THR A 260 -4.82 35.17 -24.66
CA THR A 260 -3.61 35.99 -24.63
C THR A 260 -2.69 35.49 -23.51
N PRO A 261 -1.42 35.22 -23.73
CA PRO A 261 -0.57 35.66 -24.84
C PRO A 261 -0.37 34.65 -25.98
N TYR A 262 -1.04 33.53 -25.95
CA TYR A 262 -0.68 32.37 -26.80
C TYR A 262 -1.45 32.28 -28.11
N GLY A 263 -2.29 33.24 -28.43
CA GLY A 263 -3.05 33.30 -29.68
C GLY A 263 -3.96 32.07 -29.87
N LYS A 264 -4.62 31.99 -31.01
CA LYS A 264 -5.61 30.95 -31.36
C LYS A 264 -5.08 29.49 -31.45
N ASN A 265 -3.85 29.23 -31.05
CA ASN A 265 -3.16 27.98 -31.24
C ASN A 265 -2.81 27.32 -29.90
N TYR A 266 -3.80 27.08 -29.07
CA TYR A 266 -3.64 26.09 -27.95
C TYR A 266 -3.48 24.69 -28.43
N ALA A 267 -3.76 24.51 -29.59
CA ALA A 267 -3.39 23.41 -30.31
C ALA A 267 -1.93 23.16 -30.12
N TYR A 268 -1.70 22.12 -29.79
CA TYR A 268 -0.56 21.34 -29.68
C TYR A 268 0.71 21.90 -30.33
N ILE A 269 0.64 22.66 -31.43
CA ILE A 269 1.82 23.19 -32.09
C ILE A 269 1.47 24.49 -32.82
N SER A 270 2.42 25.36 -32.89
CA SER A 270 2.28 26.71 -33.43
C SER A 270 1.89 26.83 -34.92
N ILE A 271 1.64 25.74 -35.63
CA ILE A 271 1.35 25.80 -37.09
C ILE A 271 0.42 24.64 -37.54
N GLY A 272 -0.41 24.05 -36.70
CA GLY A 272 -1.36 23.00 -37.15
C GLY A 272 -0.69 21.71 -37.65
N ILE A 273 0.49 21.41 -37.18
CA ILE A 273 1.24 20.18 -37.49
C ILE A 273 1.52 19.46 -36.16
N ASN A 274 1.26 18.18 -36.06
CA ASN A 274 1.59 17.38 -34.86
C ASN A 274 3.09 16.96 -34.83
N ASN A 275 3.94 17.81 -35.35
CA ASN A 275 5.37 17.61 -35.46
C ASN A 275 6.03 17.68 -34.07
N GLY A 276 6.76 16.63 -33.69
CA GLY A 276 7.41 16.52 -32.39
C GLY A 276 6.52 16.04 -31.26
N SER A 277 5.26 15.69 -31.53
CA SER A 277 4.39 14.97 -30.59
C SER A 277 4.11 15.73 -29.28
N TRP A 278 3.80 15.00 -28.23
CA TRP A 278 3.66 15.53 -26.87
C TRP A 278 4.85 16.37 -26.42
N ALA A 279 6.06 15.96 -26.77
CA ALA A 279 7.29 16.65 -26.38
C ALA A 279 7.33 18.13 -26.81
N ALA A 280 6.74 18.46 -27.97
CA ALA A 280 6.75 19.79 -28.54
C ALA A 280 5.46 20.60 -28.27
N THR A 281 4.49 20.03 -27.56
CA THR A 281 3.20 20.70 -27.34
C THR A 281 3.32 21.89 -26.40
N LYS A 282 2.57 22.96 -26.69
CA LYS A 282 2.43 24.08 -25.75
C LYS A 282 1.78 23.68 -24.44
N VAL A 283 0.86 22.73 -24.48
CA VAL A 283 0.24 22.18 -23.27
C VAL A 283 1.32 21.64 -22.33
N ARG A 284 2.25 20.86 -22.84
CA ARG A 284 3.36 20.33 -22.03
C ARG A 284 4.32 21.42 -21.56
N ILE A 285 4.73 22.29 -22.50
CA ILE A 285 5.84 23.24 -22.26
C ILE A 285 5.36 24.43 -21.41
N ASP A 286 4.15 24.93 -21.65
CA ASP A 286 3.65 26.16 -21.03
C ASP A 286 2.56 25.88 -19.98
N THR A 287 1.57 25.05 -20.33
CA THR A 287 0.37 24.88 -19.50
C THR A 287 0.62 24.00 -18.29
N MET A 288 1.36 22.88 -18.42
CA MET A 288 1.66 22.01 -17.30
C MET A 288 2.47 22.69 -16.20
N PRO A 289 3.52 23.49 -16.48
CA PRO A 289 4.20 24.30 -15.47
C PRO A 289 3.29 25.33 -14.78
N GLN A 290 2.39 25.98 -15.53
CA GLN A 290 1.43 26.92 -14.94
C GLN A 290 0.43 26.22 -14.01
N TYR A 291 -0.04 25.03 -14.39
CA TYR A 291 -0.85 24.20 -13.51
C TYR A 291 -0.11 23.83 -12.24
N MET A 292 1.12 23.31 -12.36
CA MET A 292 1.96 22.99 -11.22
C MET A 292 2.12 24.17 -10.26
N ALA A 293 2.33 25.37 -10.77
CA ALA A 293 2.49 26.58 -9.96
C ALA A 293 1.23 26.98 -9.17
N LYS A 294 0.04 26.47 -9.54
CA LYS A 294 -1.23 26.71 -8.82
C LYS A 294 -1.49 25.71 -7.70
N LEU A 295 -0.79 24.58 -7.69
CA LEU A 295 -0.90 23.61 -6.62
C LEU A 295 -0.31 24.14 -5.31
N PRO A 296 -0.75 23.67 -4.13
CA PRO A 296 -0.08 23.97 -2.88
C PRO A 296 1.41 23.60 -2.93
N THR A 297 2.24 24.39 -2.26
CA THR A 297 3.69 24.19 -2.27
C THR A 297 4.09 22.79 -1.81
N GLU A 298 3.40 22.25 -0.81
CA GLU A 298 3.62 20.89 -0.35
C GLU A 298 3.41 19.88 -1.48
N THR A 299 2.29 19.99 -2.22
CA THR A 299 1.99 19.11 -3.36
C THR A 299 3.05 19.24 -4.45
N GLN A 300 3.48 20.47 -4.79
CA GLN A 300 4.54 20.69 -5.77
C GLN A 300 5.86 19.99 -5.41
N ASN A 301 6.21 19.96 -4.12
CA ASN A 301 7.47 19.41 -3.61
C ASN A 301 7.51 17.88 -3.68
N VAL A 302 6.37 17.21 -3.62
CA VAL A 302 6.31 15.73 -3.63
C VAL A 302 6.13 15.13 -5.03
N ILE A 303 5.82 15.96 -6.04
CA ILE A 303 5.63 15.49 -7.42
C ILE A 303 6.99 15.18 -8.06
N GLY A 304 7.13 13.91 -8.49
CA GLY A 304 8.31 13.44 -9.19
C GLY A 304 8.14 13.40 -10.72
N TYR A 305 9.27 13.29 -11.44
CA TYR A 305 9.26 13.07 -12.88
C TYR A 305 8.96 11.60 -13.18
N VAL A 306 8.12 11.36 -14.19
CA VAL A 306 7.89 10.01 -14.72
C VAL A 306 8.10 10.00 -16.23
N GLN A 307 8.55 8.87 -16.75
CA GLN A 307 8.73 8.69 -18.19
C GLN A 307 7.35 8.62 -18.86
N LYS A 308 7.17 9.42 -19.91
CA LYS A 308 6.01 9.37 -20.78
C LYS A 308 6.41 9.09 -22.21
N ILE A 309 5.66 8.20 -22.84
CA ILE A 309 5.88 7.75 -24.21
C ILE A 309 4.69 8.18 -25.05
N SER A 310 4.95 8.70 -26.25
CA SER A 310 3.92 9.06 -27.22
C SER A 310 4.42 8.86 -28.65
N GLY A 311 3.51 8.65 -29.59
CA GLY A 311 3.81 8.70 -31.02
C GLY A 311 4.29 10.10 -31.42
N ARG A 312 4.91 10.25 -32.58
CA ARG A 312 5.37 11.55 -33.09
C ARG A 312 4.42 12.20 -34.09
N GLY A 313 3.37 11.49 -34.48
CA GLY A 313 2.47 11.94 -35.56
C GLY A 313 3.15 11.91 -36.94
N CYS A 314 2.41 11.79 -38.00
CA CYS A 314 3.00 11.63 -39.34
C CYS A 314 3.50 12.96 -39.96
N GLY A 315 3.32 14.08 -39.28
CA GLY A 315 3.95 15.36 -39.69
C GLY A 315 5.41 15.49 -39.29
N ASP A 316 5.93 14.61 -38.45
CA ASP A 316 7.33 14.58 -38.03
C ASP A 316 8.18 13.79 -39.02
N SER A 317 9.33 14.32 -39.43
CA SER A 317 10.30 13.59 -40.27
C SER A 317 10.83 12.32 -39.60
N ASP A 318 10.73 12.26 -38.26
CA ASP A 318 11.15 11.15 -37.43
C ASP A 318 9.95 10.33 -36.88
N TYR A 319 8.83 10.37 -37.60
CA TYR A 319 7.56 9.71 -37.20
C TYR A 319 7.68 8.22 -36.94
N MET A 320 8.77 7.57 -37.40
CA MET A 320 9.03 6.16 -37.16
C MET A 320 9.50 5.86 -35.73
N HIS A 321 9.85 6.87 -34.95
CA HIS A 321 10.30 6.71 -33.58
C HIS A 321 9.29 7.27 -32.57
N LEU A 322 9.27 6.67 -31.38
CA LEU A 322 8.49 7.19 -30.26
C LEU A 322 9.17 8.40 -29.64
N SER A 323 8.38 9.33 -29.12
CA SER A 323 8.85 10.44 -28.29
C SER A 323 8.84 9.99 -26.84
N ILE A 324 9.95 10.23 -26.12
CA ILE A 324 10.10 9.95 -24.70
C ILE A 324 10.35 11.27 -23.97
N THR A 325 9.61 11.49 -22.90
CA THR A 325 9.74 12.69 -22.07
C THR A 325 9.75 12.33 -20.58
N GLY A 326 10.42 13.16 -19.76
CA GLY A 326 10.26 13.15 -18.31
C GLY A 326 9.31 14.26 -17.92
N ASP A 327 8.19 13.91 -17.30
CA ASP A 327 7.12 14.86 -16.98
C ASP A 327 6.72 14.78 -15.50
N LYS A 328 6.66 15.93 -14.83
CA LYS A 328 6.06 16.06 -13.49
C LYS A 328 4.54 16.08 -13.56
N CYS A 329 4.02 16.67 -14.63
CA CYS A 329 2.61 16.78 -14.89
C CYS A 329 2.35 16.52 -16.37
N PHE A 330 1.35 15.71 -16.69
CA PHE A 330 1.13 15.21 -18.05
C PHE A 330 -0.35 14.95 -18.33
N LEU A 331 -0.71 14.92 -19.62
CA LEU A 331 -1.98 14.36 -20.05
C LEU A 331 -1.87 12.85 -20.26
N LEU A 332 -2.99 12.17 -20.13
CA LEU A 332 -3.05 10.72 -20.42
C LEU A 332 -2.97 10.47 -21.92
N SER A 333 -2.45 9.31 -22.30
CA SER A 333 -2.50 8.82 -23.68
C SER A 333 -3.85 8.17 -24.00
N GLU A 334 -4.11 7.92 -25.28
CA GLU A 334 -5.29 7.16 -25.68
C GLU A 334 -5.26 5.75 -25.10
N LYS A 335 -4.11 5.06 -25.15
CA LYS A 335 -3.94 3.73 -24.58
C LYS A 335 -4.11 3.72 -23.06
N GLU A 336 -3.61 4.72 -22.36
CA GLU A 336 -3.74 4.84 -20.89
C GLU A 336 -5.20 4.97 -20.44
N VAL A 337 -6.06 5.54 -21.29
CA VAL A 337 -7.50 5.68 -20.98
C VAL A 337 -8.31 4.50 -21.52
N PHE A 338 -8.15 4.14 -22.78
CA PHE A 338 -9.03 3.20 -23.48
C PHE A 338 -8.49 1.77 -23.58
N GLY A 339 -7.26 1.54 -23.23
CA GLY A 339 -6.64 0.20 -23.27
C GLY A 339 -6.66 -0.38 -24.69
N GLU A 340 -7.14 -1.61 -24.84
CA GLU A 340 -7.25 -2.29 -26.13
C GLU A 340 -8.30 -1.68 -27.08
N LYS A 341 -9.09 -0.72 -26.60
CA LYS A 341 -10.05 0.03 -27.41
C LYS A 341 -9.45 1.29 -28.04
N ALA A 342 -8.20 1.63 -27.74
CA ALA A 342 -7.48 2.69 -28.42
C ALA A 342 -7.38 2.40 -29.93
N LYS A 343 -7.52 3.41 -30.78
CA LYS A 343 -7.66 3.22 -32.24
C LYS A 343 -6.85 4.17 -33.09
N TYR A 344 -6.54 5.33 -32.55
CA TYR A 344 -6.02 6.45 -33.34
C TYR A 344 -4.59 6.81 -33.02
N CYS A 345 -4.08 6.44 -31.85
CA CYS A 345 -2.66 6.64 -31.54
C CYS A 345 -1.77 5.66 -32.30
N ASP A 346 -0.49 5.96 -32.33
CA ASP A 346 0.54 5.12 -32.95
C ASP A 346 0.52 3.70 -32.35
N PRO A 347 0.46 2.64 -33.17
CA PRO A 347 0.52 1.26 -32.68
C PRO A 347 1.72 0.99 -31.77
N ARG A 348 2.87 1.62 -32.02
CA ARG A 348 4.06 1.49 -31.16
C ARG A 348 3.89 2.17 -29.80
N GLU A 349 3.13 3.27 -29.75
CA GLU A 349 2.72 3.87 -28.48
C GLU A 349 1.80 2.91 -27.71
N MET A 350 0.88 2.24 -28.42
CA MET A 350 -0.02 1.24 -27.80
C MET A 350 0.75 0.08 -27.20
N ASP A 351 1.81 -0.39 -27.86
CA ASP A 351 2.67 -1.47 -27.36
C ASP A 351 3.59 -1.04 -26.22
N ALA A 352 3.98 0.22 -26.20
CA ALA A 352 4.93 0.78 -25.24
C ALA A 352 4.27 1.31 -23.96
N THR A 353 2.94 1.43 -23.92
CA THR A 353 2.18 1.99 -22.79
C THR A 353 1.16 0.97 -22.26
N PHE A 354 0.49 1.32 -21.17
CA PHE A 354 -0.48 0.49 -20.46
C PHE A 354 -1.82 1.24 -20.32
N GLN A 355 -2.87 0.54 -19.89
CA GLN A 355 -4.09 1.17 -19.42
C GLN A 355 -4.03 1.38 -17.91
N TYR A 356 -4.35 2.57 -17.42
CA TYR A 356 -4.45 2.79 -15.98
C TYR A 356 -5.54 1.91 -15.36
N GLN A 357 -5.23 1.37 -14.18
CA GLN A 357 -6.12 0.49 -13.42
C GLN A 357 -7.50 1.12 -13.20
N TYR A 358 -7.55 2.45 -13.00
CA TYR A 358 -8.81 3.18 -12.88
C TYR A 358 -9.70 3.01 -14.12
N PHE A 359 -9.16 3.26 -15.30
CA PHE A 359 -9.93 3.19 -16.55
C PHE A 359 -10.18 1.76 -17.03
N ALA A 360 -9.44 0.80 -16.55
CA ALA A 360 -9.75 -0.62 -16.74
C ALA A 360 -10.99 -1.04 -15.91
N LYS A 361 -11.20 -0.39 -14.76
CA LYS A 361 -12.32 -0.67 -13.84
C LYS A 361 -13.54 0.21 -14.11
N TYR A 362 -13.33 1.48 -14.44
CA TYR A 362 -14.37 2.48 -14.61
C TYR A 362 -14.36 3.03 -16.05
N SER A 363 -15.55 3.26 -16.61
CA SER A 363 -15.66 3.90 -17.92
C SER A 363 -15.10 5.33 -17.91
N PRO A 364 -14.44 5.80 -18.98
CA PRO A 364 -13.82 7.12 -19.03
C PRO A 364 -14.75 8.30 -18.70
N THR A 365 -16.02 8.21 -19.02
CA THR A 365 -16.97 9.32 -18.87
C THR A 365 -18.17 9.02 -17.97
N ASN A 366 -18.47 7.75 -17.68
CA ASN A 366 -19.61 7.39 -16.83
C ASN A 366 -19.18 7.30 -15.36
N GLY A 367 -19.35 8.40 -14.63
CA GLY A 367 -18.82 8.58 -13.26
C GLY A 367 -17.31 8.78 -13.21
N SER A 368 -16.70 9.09 -14.34
CA SER A 368 -15.27 9.24 -14.51
C SER A 368 -14.81 10.67 -14.25
N ILE A 369 -13.52 10.78 -14.00
CA ILE A 369 -12.83 12.04 -13.81
C ILE A 369 -12.58 12.81 -15.12
N LEU A 370 -12.74 12.17 -16.29
CA LEU A 370 -12.66 12.82 -17.59
C LEU A 370 -14.06 13.30 -18.04
N SER A 371 -14.15 14.53 -18.48
CA SER A 371 -15.35 15.02 -19.15
C SER A 371 -15.29 14.77 -20.66
N ASN A 372 -16.43 14.94 -21.32
CA ASN A 372 -16.45 15.08 -22.76
C ASN A 372 -15.56 16.25 -23.18
N ASN A 373 -14.94 16.13 -24.34
CA ASN A 373 -14.03 17.13 -24.92
C ASN A 373 -12.72 17.29 -24.13
N SER A 374 -12.13 16.19 -23.69
CA SER A 374 -10.82 16.22 -23.01
C SER A 374 -9.70 15.82 -23.96
N TRP A 375 -8.63 16.65 -24.03
CA TRP A 375 -7.44 16.33 -24.77
C TRP A 375 -6.68 15.17 -24.13
N LEU A 376 -6.15 14.30 -25.00
CA LEU A 376 -5.16 13.28 -24.66
C LEU A 376 -3.80 13.66 -25.27
N ARG A 377 -2.69 13.10 -24.73
CA ARG A 377 -1.35 13.42 -25.25
C ARG A 377 -1.00 12.70 -26.56
N SER A 378 -1.77 11.70 -26.98
CA SER A 378 -1.48 10.92 -28.20
C SER A 378 -1.81 11.73 -29.45
N PRO A 379 -0.85 11.98 -30.36
CA PRO A 379 -1.17 12.44 -31.70
C PRO A 379 -1.89 11.33 -32.47
N GLU A 380 -2.77 11.72 -33.38
CA GLU A 380 -3.40 10.78 -34.31
C GLU A 380 -2.34 10.28 -35.32
N TYR A 381 -2.31 8.97 -35.54
CA TYR A 381 -1.27 8.32 -36.32
C TYR A 381 -1.35 8.62 -37.83
N GLY A 382 -2.54 8.79 -38.38
CA GLY A 382 -2.81 8.90 -39.81
C GLY A 382 -2.70 10.33 -40.38
N THR A 383 -2.61 11.36 -39.53
CA THR A 383 -2.61 12.77 -39.93
C THR A 383 -1.49 13.57 -39.30
N ASN A 384 -1.26 14.75 -39.83
CA ASN A 384 -0.20 15.64 -39.38
C ASN A 384 -0.67 16.81 -38.53
N ASP A 385 -1.97 16.91 -38.22
CA ASP A 385 -2.57 18.06 -37.52
C ASP A 385 -3.63 17.71 -36.48
N TYR A 386 -3.76 16.40 -36.10
CA TYR A 386 -4.77 15.94 -35.17
C TYR A 386 -4.16 15.30 -33.91
N PHE A 387 -4.88 15.39 -32.81
CA PHE A 387 -4.63 14.69 -31.56
C PHE A 387 -5.87 13.96 -31.08
N CYS A 388 -5.65 12.91 -30.30
CA CYS A 388 -6.74 12.15 -29.70
C CYS A 388 -7.44 12.96 -28.61
N TRP A 389 -8.75 12.83 -28.52
CA TRP A 389 -9.57 13.45 -27.50
C TRP A 389 -10.72 12.55 -27.10
N VAL A 390 -11.26 12.78 -25.91
CA VAL A 390 -12.36 11.99 -25.34
C VAL A 390 -13.71 12.57 -25.73
N ILE A 391 -14.58 11.74 -26.27
CA ILE A 391 -16.00 12.06 -26.48
C ILE A 391 -16.88 10.91 -25.99
N GLY A 392 -17.64 11.13 -24.92
CA GLY A 392 -18.37 10.04 -24.28
C GLY A 392 -17.41 8.93 -23.84
N ASN A 393 -17.81 7.68 -24.11
CA ASN A 393 -17.00 6.50 -23.81
C ASN A 393 -16.07 6.07 -24.96
N ASN A 394 -15.82 6.99 -25.89
CA ASN A 394 -15.00 6.76 -27.07
C ASN A 394 -13.88 7.80 -27.17
N THR A 395 -12.91 7.46 -27.97
CA THR A 395 -11.91 8.40 -28.46
C THR A 395 -12.22 8.75 -29.91
N VAL A 396 -11.92 9.97 -30.28
CA VAL A 396 -11.86 10.47 -31.65
C VAL A 396 -10.61 11.35 -31.77
N TYR A 397 -10.34 11.83 -32.97
CA TYR A 397 -9.27 12.79 -33.23
C TYR A 397 -9.85 14.18 -33.58
N LEU A 398 -9.16 15.20 -33.19
CA LEU A 398 -9.57 16.57 -33.40
C LEU A 398 -8.36 17.41 -33.82
N LYS A 399 -8.61 18.43 -34.71
CA LYS A 399 -7.53 19.33 -35.10
C LYS A 399 -6.91 20.00 -33.89
N ALA A 400 -5.60 20.00 -33.91
CA ALA A 400 -4.78 20.58 -32.86
C ALA A 400 -5.04 22.07 -32.58
N ASP A 401 -5.65 22.83 -33.50
CA ASP A 401 -5.99 24.23 -33.38
C ASP A 401 -7.41 24.53 -32.85
N LEU A 402 -8.19 23.46 -32.55
CA LEU A 402 -9.50 23.66 -31.97
C LEU A 402 -9.41 23.94 -30.47
N ASN A 403 -10.16 24.93 -30.06
CA ASN A 403 -10.03 25.55 -28.77
C ASN A 403 -11.22 25.32 -27.82
N ASN A 404 -11.91 24.16 -27.93
CA ASN A 404 -13.06 23.80 -27.11
C ASN A 404 -12.82 22.61 -26.19
N CYS A 405 -11.56 22.21 -25.99
CA CYS A 405 -11.24 21.00 -25.23
C CYS A 405 -10.64 21.35 -23.86
N THR A 406 -11.00 20.54 -22.91
CA THR A 406 -10.52 20.59 -21.54
C THR A 406 -9.25 19.76 -21.40
N ILE A 407 -8.39 20.09 -20.46
CA ILE A 407 -7.26 19.24 -20.07
C ILE A 407 -7.44 18.72 -18.64
N TYR A 408 -7.02 17.48 -18.42
CA TYR A 408 -7.00 16.84 -17.13
C TYR A 408 -5.58 16.36 -16.83
N PRO A 409 -4.79 17.20 -16.16
CA PRO A 409 -3.42 16.83 -15.84
C PRO A 409 -3.37 15.73 -14.80
N ALA A 410 -2.47 14.77 -14.99
CA ALA A 410 -2.09 13.79 -13.97
C ALA A 410 -0.67 14.06 -13.51
N PHE A 411 -0.32 13.58 -12.32
CA PHE A 411 1.02 13.63 -11.76
C PHE A 411 1.29 12.45 -10.84
N CYS A 412 2.57 12.21 -10.53
CA CYS A 412 2.98 11.09 -9.68
C CYS A 412 3.69 11.55 -8.41
N ILE A 413 3.44 10.80 -7.32
CA ILE A 413 4.13 10.91 -6.03
C ILE A 413 4.91 9.62 -5.79
N TYR A 414 6.20 9.72 -5.38
CA TYR A 414 7.05 8.59 -5.00
C TYR A 414 8.20 8.99 -4.09
#